data_3e150fa425805a459b3138e1bf30bef4
#
_entry.id   3e150fa425805a459b3138e1bf30bef4
#
_cell.length_a   1.000
_cell.length_b   1.000
_cell.length_c   1.000
_cell.angle_alpha   90.00
_cell.angle_beta   90.00
_cell.angle_gamma   90.00
#
_symmetry.space_group_name_H-M   'P 1'
#
loop_
_entity.id
_entity.type
_entity.pdbx_description
1 polymer ?
#
loop_
_entity_poly.entity_id
_entity_poly.type
_entity_poly.pdbx_seq_one_letter_code
_entity_poly.pdbx_strand_id
1 'polypeptide(L)'
;MRQVLLTRRAALAGLGSAAGALALLSCGDSSSTGTAVSANSAASATSACVTSPEGEIGPYFVDDSAAGFNRSDIRSNLDGTNTQNGIPFTLNIVVGDSENSCAGMQGVQVDIWHCNAEGVYSDEGVESTTGETWLRGYQLTDTAGYVTFTTIFPGWYQGRTTHIHLRLRSKYSSASSTSDGTNTTQVFFAQALIDTINTTVAPYSSHGSNPTSNESDRVYSEQTEGKMELVLTGDSTAGYSATAIIDLPITAAG
;
A
#
# COMPACT_ATOMS: atom_id res chain seq x y z
N MET A 1 -30.53 45.72 18.99
CA MET A 1 -30.70 45.74 20.47
C MET A 1 -30.44 44.41 21.07
N ARG A 2 -29.55 44.30 21.81
CA ARG A 2 -28.92 43.82 23.04
C ARG A 2 -27.75 42.86 22.78
N GLN A 3 -26.57 43.43 22.99
CA GLN A 3 -25.35 42.74 23.46
C GLN A 3 -25.51 42.35 24.95
N VAL A 4 -24.85 41.24 25.35
CA VAL A 4 -24.22 41.04 26.67
C VAL A 4 -23.15 39.97 26.40
N LEU A 5 -21.92 40.19 26.38
CA LEU A 5 -20.78 40.62 27.20
C LEU A 5 -20.57 39.87 28.52
N LEU A 6 -19.37 39.21 28.57
CA LEU A 6 -18.43 38.99 29.70
C LEU A 6 -18.82 37.89 30.68
N THR A 7 -17.85 37.10 31.22
CA THR A 7 -16.57 37.34 31.93
C THR A 7 -15.86 36.00 32.12
N ARG A 8 -14.62 35.89 31.91
CA ARG A 8 -13.32 35.94 32.64
C ARG A 8 -13.27 35.46 34.08
N ARG A 9 -12.15 34.72 34.36
CA ARG A 9 -11.36 34.54 35.59
C ARG A 9 -11.64 33.25 36.36
N ALA A 10 -10.68 32.62 37.03
CA ALA A 10 -9.23 32.76 37.29
C ALA A 10 -8.82 31.47 38.03
N ALA A 11 -7.67 30.94 37.79
CA ALA A 11 -6.41 30.88 38.52
C ALA A 11 -6.48 30.50 40.02
N LEU A 12 -5.59 29.57 40.39
CA LEU A 12 -4.72 29.49 41.58
C LEU A 12 -4.25 28.04 41.75
N ALA A 13 -3.02 27.67 41.57
CA ALA A 13 -1.83 27.75 42.42
C ALA A 13 -1.96 26.95 43.72
N GLY A 14 -1.13 25.94 43.85
CA GLY A 14 -0.89 25.20 45.08
C GLY A 14 0.47 24.53 45.07
N LEU A 15 1.50 25.21 45.58
CA LEU A 15 2.81 24.71 45.89
C LEU A 15 2.76 23.89 47.20
N GLY A 16 3.47 22.78 47.24
CA GLY A 16 3.68 21.99 48.44
C GLY A 16 5.02 21.27 48.40
N SER A 17 6.06 21.90 48.92
CA SER A 17 7.37 21.31 49.22
C SER A 17 7.32 20.50 50.50
N ALA A 18 8.02 19.37 50.57
CA ALA A 18 8.61 18.89 51.83
C ALA A 18 9.82 18.01 51.53
N ALA A 19 10.88 18.36 52.17
CA ALA A 19 12.22 17.85 52.13
C ALA A 19 12.45 16.64 53.03
N GLY A 20 13.53 15.90 52.73
CA GLY A 20 14.44 15.42 53.76
C GLY A 20 14.49 13.93 54.01
N ALA A 21 15.58 13.29 53.62
CA ALA A 21 16.55 12.74 54.54
C ALA A 21 17.66 11.96 53.79
N LEU A 22 18.89 12.40 54.00
CA LEU A 22 20.12 11.66 53.69
C LEU A 22 20.33 10.58 54.75
N ALA A 23 20.77 9.42 54.30
CA ALA A 23 21.58 8.53 55.12
C ALA A 23 22.67 7.89 54.24
N LEU A 24 23.90 8.11 54.65
CA LEU A 24 25.13 7.64 54.10
C LEU A 24 25.55 6.30 54.72
N LEU A 25 26.37 5.56 53.95
CA LEU A 25 27.38 4.57 54.31
C LEU A 25 26.96 3.11 54.38
N SER A 26 27.46 2.31 53.42
CA SER A 26 28.52 1.34 53.70
C SER A 26 29.01 0.70 52.40
N CYS A 27 30.34 0.58 52.27
CA CYS A 27 31.07 -0.15 51.25
C CYS A 27 30.82 -1.65 51.34
N GLY A 28 30.84 -2.33 50.17
CA GLY A 28 30.92 -3.79 50.09
C GLY A 28 30.63 -4.32 48.70
N ASP A 29 31.71 -4.60 48.03
CA ASP A 29 31.97 -5.64 47.04
C ASP A 29 31.14 -5.82 45.73
N SER A 30 31.93 -5.96 44.73
CA SER A 30 31.69 -6.26 43.35
C SER A 30 30.62 -7.31 43.03
N SER A 31 29.61 -6.95 42.29
CA SER A 31 28.94 -7.83 41.33
C SER A 31 28.25 -6.97 40.29
N SER A 32 28.74 -7.06 39.06
CA SER A 32 28.19 -6.45 37.90
C SER A 32 26.80 -7.03 37.58
N THR A 33 25.75 -6.42 38.08
CA THR A 33 24.40 -6.62 37.59
C THR A 33 24.10 -5.57 36.53
N GLY A 34 24.24 -5.96 35.27
CA GLY A 34 23.75 -5.18 34.16
C GLY A 34 22.27 -4.85 34.39
N THR A 35 22.00 -3.54 34.45
CA THR A 35 20.64 -3.04 34.43
C THR A 35 20.06 -3.37 33.05
N ALA A 36 19.24 -4.43 33.02
CA ALA A 36 18.44 -4.71 31.84
C ALA A 36 17.50 -3.53 31.64
N VAL A 37 17.79 -2.73 30.63
CA VAL A 37 16.83 -1.77 30.09
C VAL A 37 15.69 -2.64 29.57
N SER A 38 14.57 -2.66 30.26
CA SER A 38 13.35 -3.24 29.72
C SER A 38 13.03 -2.53 28.42
N ALA A 39 13.33 -3.17 27.33
CA ALA A 39 12.76 -2.79 26.05
C ALA A 39 11.24 -2.88 26.26
N ASN A 40 10.62 -1.71 26.22
CA ASN A 40 9.17 -1.62 26.16
C ASN A 40 8.78 -2.31 24.86
N SER A 41 8.35 -3.56 24.96
CA SER A 41 7.72 -4.25 23.84
C SER A 41 6.48 -3.45 23.53
N ALA A 42 6.56 -2.60 22.50
CA ALA A 42 5.37 -2.12 21.84
C ALA A 42 4.60 -3.40 21.49
N ALA A 43 3.48 -3.61 22.18
CA ALA A 43 2.54 -4.65 21.79
C ALA A 43 2.17 -4.34 20.34
N SER A 44 2.71 -5.11 19.41
CA SER A 44 2.16 -5.19 18.07
C SER A 44 0.70 -5.56 18.31
N ALA A 45 -0.19 -4.62 18.04
CA ALA A 45 -1.59 -4.95 17.88
C ALA A 45 -1.60 -6.03 16.80
N THR A 46 -1.85 -7.26 17.17
CA THR A 46 -2.14 -8.35 16.25
C THR A 46 -3.38 -7.90 15.50
N SER A 47 -3.19 -7.33 14.32
CA SER A 47 -4.29 -7.13 13.38
C SER A 47 -4.96 -8.48 13.24
N ALA A 48 -6.27 -8.53 13.50
CA ALA A 48 -7.00 -9.77 13.33
C ALA A 48 -6.77 -10.22 11.88
N CYS A 49 -6.36 -11.47 11.71
CA CYS A 49 -6.20 -12.08 10.40
C CYS A 49 -7.58 -12.15 9.74
N VAL A 50 -7.80 -11.30 8.75
CA VAL A 50 -9.10 -11.14 8.08
C VAL A 50 -8.88 -11.19 6.58
N THR A 51 -9.62 -12.05 5.91
CA THR A 51 -9.61 -12.14 4.44
C THR A 51 -9.77 -10.77 3.80
N SER A 52 -8.87 -10.46 2.88
CA SER A 52 -8.92 -9.22 2.12
C SER A 52 -10.11 -9.23 1.15
N PRO A 53 -10.77 -8.08 0.96
CA PRO A 53 -11.94 -8.00 0.09
C PRO A 53 -11.57 -8.31 -1.37
N GLU A 54 -12.45 -9.01 -2.04
CA GLU A 54 -12.39 -9.20 -3.49
C GLU A 54 -12.88 -7.95 -4.21
N GLY A 55 -12.28 -7.65 -5.36
CA GLY A 55 -12.63 -6.53 -6.21
C GLY A 55 -12.77 -6.96 -7.66
N GLU A 56 -12.87 -6.00 -8.54
CA GLU A 56 -13.04 -6.24 -9.98
C GLU A 56 -11.69 -6.32 -10.69
N ILE A 57 -11.60 -7.25 -11.67
CA ILE A 57 -10.44 -7.34 -12.57
C ILE A 57 -10.34 -6.10 -13.47
N GLY A 58 -11.48 -5.50 -13.79
CA GLY A 58 -11.55 -4.36 -14.71
C GLY A 58 -11.30 -4.74 -16.18
N PRO A 59 -11.45 -3.76 -17.10
CA PRO A 59 -11.35 -4.01 -18.53
C PRO A 59 -9.91 -4.10 -19.06
N TYR A 60 -8.91 -3.67 -18.29
CA TYR A 60 -7.52 -3.51 -18.73
C TYR A 60 -6.60 -4.66 -18.29
N PHE A 61 -7.17 -5.77 -17.85
CA PHE A 61 -6.38 -6.96 -17.56
C PHE A 61 -5.87 -7.59 -18.85
N VAL A 62 -4.56 -7.79 -18.92
CA VAL A 62 -3.90 -8.59 -19.97
C VAL A 62 -3.24 -9.76 -19.27
N ASP A 63 -3.37 -10.97 -19.84
CA ASP A 63 -2.67 -12.13 -19.31
C ASP A 63 -1.16 -11.99 -19.57
N ASP A 64 -0.45 -11.56 -18.56
CA ASP A 64 0.99 -11.28 -18.57
C ASP A 64 1.82 -12.46 -18.03
N SER A 65 1.24 -13.64 -17.89
CA SER A 65 1.95 -14.85 -17.44
C SER A 65 3.00 -15.37 -18.43
N ALA A 66 3.13 -14.74 -19.60
CA ALA A 66 4.17 -15.04 -20.58
C ALA A 66 5.58 -14.77 -20.03
N ALA A 67 6.57 -15.43 -20.61
CA ALA A 67 7.97 -15.23 -20.26
C ALA A 67 8.38 -13.75 -20.38
N GLY A 68 9.04 -13.21 -19.34
CA GLY A 68 9.48 -11.83 -19.28
C GLY A 68 8.65 -10.93 -18.35
N PHE A 69 7.39 -11.26 -18.09
CA PHE A 69 6.58 -10.49 -17.14
C PHE A 69 6.87 -10.81 -15.66
N ASN A 70 7.62 -11.87 -15.37
CA ASN A 70 8.14 -12.12 -14.02
C ASN A 70 9.29 -11.14 -13.74
N ARG A 71 8.95 -9.98 -13.22
CA ARG A 71 9.89 -8.88 -12.99
C ARG A 71 9.47 -8.01 -11.80
N SER A 72 10.46 -7.40 -11.14
CA SER A 72 10.21 -6.43 -10.06
C SER A 72 10.06 -5.00 -10.58
N ASP A 73 10.84 -4.60 -11.57
CA ASP A 73 10.71 -3.27 -12.19
C ASP A 73 9.78 -3.34 -13.41
N ILE A 74 8.62 -2.71 -13.27
CA ILE A 74 7.58 -2.71 -14.28
C ILE A 74 7.46 -1.37 -15.03
N ARG A 75 8.35 -0.42 -14.80
CA ARG A 75 8.24 0.94 -15.36
C ARG A 75 8.42 1.03 -16.86
N SER A 76 9.12 0.08 -17.46
CA SER A 76 9.41 0.06 -18.90
C SER A 76 8.77 -1.13 -19.60
N ASN A 77 8.83 -1.15 -20.92
CA ASN A 77 8.57 -2.35 -21.70
C ASN A 77 9.53 -3.48 -21.35
N LEU A 78 9.18 -4.71 -21.73
CA LEU A 78 10.04 -5.89 -21.51
C LEU A 78 11.40 -5.78 -22.20
N ASP A 79 11.50 -5.02 -23.28
CA ASP A 79 12.75 -4.74 -23.98
C ASP A 79 13.53 -3.54 -23.41
N GLY A 80 13.05 -2.94 -22.31
CA GLY A 80 13.63 -1.78 -21.64
C GLY A 80 13.33 -0.43 -22.28
N THR A 81 12.53 -0.41 -23.34
CA THR A 81 12.09 0.84 -23.98
C THR A 81 10.89 1.46 -23.25
N ASN A 82 10.50 2.67 -23.66
CA ASN A 82 9.30 3.39 -23.22
C ASN A 82 9.11 3.41 -21.69
N THR A 83 10.16 3.84 -20.96
CA THR A 83 10.08 4.00 -19.50
C THR A 83 9.08 5.09 -19.14
N GLN A 84 8.10 4.76 -18.31
CA GLN A 84 7.07 5.69 -17.88
C GLN A 84 7.59 6.69 -16.86
N ASN A 85 7.23 7.96 -17.06
CA ASN A 85 7.55 9.05 -16.14
C ASN A 85 6.51 9.16 -15.04
N GLY A 86 6.96 9.46 -13.83
CA GLY A 86 6.08 9.66 -12.68
C GLY A 86 6.86 9.67 -11.37
N ILE A 87 6.17 9.86 -10.27
CA ILE A 87 6.75 9.77 -8.92
C ILE A 87 7.19 8.32 -8.70
N PRO A 88 8.46 8.05 -8.36
CA PRO A 88 8.90 6.69 -8.04
C PRO A 88 8.05 6.07 -6.93
N PHE A 89 7.62 4.84 -7.11
CA PHE A 89 6.83 4.12 -6.13
C PHE A 89 7.33 2.69 -5.93
N THR A 90 7.60 2.34 -4.68
CA THR A 90 7.92 0.96 -4.29
C THR A 90 6.71 0.36 -3.60
N LEU A 91 6.11 -0.65 -4.21
CA LEU A 91 5.00 -1.39 -3.63
C LEU A 91 5.49 -2.76 -3.15
N ASN A 92 5.47 -2.94 -1.84
CA ASN A 92 5.67 -4.22 -1.20
C ASN A 92 4.32 -4.90 -1.01
N ILE A 93 4.24 -6.21 -1.23
CA ILE A 93 3.02 -6.98 -1.02
C ILE A 93 3.38 -8.19 -0.17
N VAL A 94 2.61 -8.42 0.89
CA VAL A 94 2.68 -9.61 1.73
C VAL A 94 1.39 -10.38 1.55
N VAL A 95 1.50 -11.63 1.14
CA VAL A 95 0.35 -12.53 0.96
C VAL A 95 0.32 -13.51 2.11
N GLY A 96 -0.79 -13.52 2.84
CA GLY A 96 -1.02 -14.39 4.00
C GLY A 96 -2.21 -15.33 3.78
N ASP A 97 -2.20 -16.45 4.49
CA ASP A 97 -3.32 -17.40 4.56
C ASP A 97 -4.23 -17.02 5.73
N SER A 98 -5.41 -16.48 5.44
CA SER A 98 -6.37 -16.04 6.47
C SER A 98 -6.95 -17.20 7.28
N GLU A 99 -6.89 -18.43 6.77
CA GLU A 99 -7.32 -19.63 7.49
C GLU A 99 -6.21 -20.21 8.37
N ASN A 100 -4.96 -19.73 8.21
CA ASN A 100 -3.80 -20.20 8.95
C ASN A 100 -3.05 -19.04 9.66
N SER A 101 -3.76 -18.23 10.40
CA SER A 101 -3.21 -17.12 11.19
C SER A 101 -2.35 -16.13 10.38
N CYS A 102 -2.70 -15.86 9.13
CA CYS A 102 -1.98 -15.03 8.18
C CYS A 102 -0.52 -15.45 7.96
N ALA A 103 -0.26 -16.75 8.04
CA ALA A 103 1.05 -17.29 7.68
C ALA A 103 1.39 -16.92 6.24
N GLY A 104 2.64 -16.51 5.99
CA GLY A 104 3.09 -16.13 4.66
C GLY A 104 2.91 -17.27 3.66
N MET A 105 2.36 -16.96 2.49
CA MET A 105 2.09 -17.93 1.43
C MET A 105 3.17 -17.88 0.37
N GLN A 106 4.00 -18.94 0.28
CA GLN A 106 5.03 -19.08 -0.74
C GLN A 106 4.44 -19.51 -2.09
N GLY A 107 5.02 -18.98 -3.19
CA GLY A 107 4.71 -19.43 -4.55
C GLY A 107 3.39 -18.90 -5.11
N VAL A 108 2.74 -17.96 -4.42
CA VAL A 108 1.59 -17.25 -4.98
C VAL A 108 2.08 -16.31 -6.07
N GLN A 109 1.51 -16.40 -7.26
CA GLN A 109 1.75 -15.41 -8.30
C GLN A 109 0.95 -14.16 -7.98
N VAL A 110 1.64 -13.03 -7.89
CA VAL A 110 1.06 -11.71 -7.68
C VAL A 110 1.23 -10.91 -8.97
N ASP A 111 0.16 -10.74 -9.72
CA ASP A 111 0.11 -9.89 -10.90
C ASP A 111 -0.27 -8.48 -10.47
N ILE A 112 0.35 -7.48 -11.10
CA ILE A 112 0.10 -6.05 -10.87
C ILE A 112 -0.06 -5.33 -12.20
N TRP A 113 -1.04 -4.43 -12.31
CA TRP A 113 -1.17 -3.51 -13.45
C TRP A 113 -1.86 -2.22 -13.04
N HIS A 114 -1.47 -1.13 -13.69
CA HIS A 114 -2.08 0.19 -13.47
C HIS A 114 -1.79 1.14 -14.64
N CYS A 115 -2.50 2.24 -14.72
CA CYS A 115 -2.27 3.28 -15.71
C CYS A 115 -1.01 4.10 -15.38
N ASN A 116 -0.46 4.76 -16.39
CA ASN A 116 0.62 5.72 -16.21
C ASN A 116 0.11 7.02 -15.52
N ALA A 117 0.99 8.00 -15.36
CA ALA A 117 0.67 9.27 -14.71
C ALA A 117 -0.42 10.10 -15.44
N GLU A 118 -0.66 9.81 -16.71
CA GLU A 118 -1.66 10.48 -17.56
C GLU A 118 -2.96 9.66 -17.69
N GLY A 119 -3.08 8.57 -16.95
CA GLY A 119 -4.29 7.75 -16.93
C GLY A 119 -4.36 6.69 -18.05
N VAL A 120 -3.29 6.50 -18.82
CA VAL A 120 -3.22 5.60 -19.97
C VAL A 120 -2.74 4.22 -19.53
N TYR A 121 -3.32 3.14 -20.08
CA TYR A 121 -2.85 1.76 -19.89
C TYR A 121 -2.00 1.31 -21.09
N SER A 122 -1.05 0.42 -20.81
CA SER A 122 -0.33 -0.33 -21.85
C SER A 122 -1.23 -1.37 -22.49
N ASP A 123 -0.91 -1.77 -23.72
CA ASP A 123 -1.60 -2.77 -24.52
C ASP A 123 -3.09 -2.48 -24.80
N GLU A 124 -3.43 -1.20 -24.94
CA GLU A 124 -4.79 -0.76 -25.21
C GLU A 124 -4.90 -0.09 -26.59
N GLY A 125 -5.69 -0.72 -27.47
CA GLY A 125 -5.84 -0.22 -28.86
C GLY A 125 -6.47 1.16 -28.94
N VAL A 126 -7.42 1.47 -28.06
CA VAL A 126 -8.09 2.78 -28.01
C VAL A 126 -7.12 3.87 -27.62
N GLU A 127 -6.12 3.55 -26.80
CA GLU A 127 -5.10 4.47 -26.33
C GLU A 127 -3.83 4.47 -27.19
N SER A 128 -3.84 3.70 -28.29
CA SER A 128 -2.70 3.55 -29.21
C SER A 128 -1.45 2.96 -28.55
N THR A 129 -1.61 2.11 -27.55
CA THR A 129 -0.54 1.46 -26.77
C THR A 129 -0.43 -0.03 -27.03
N THR A 130 -1.09 -0.54 -28.08
CA THR A 130 -1.04 -1.97 -28.44
C THR A 130 0.38 -2.49 -28.55
N GLY A 131 0.67 -3.58 -27.81
CA GLY A 131 2.00 -4.20 -27.74
C GLY A 131 2.95 -3.57 -26.73
N GLU A 132 2.58 -2.47 -26.09
CA GLU A 132 3.31 -1.91 -24.96
C GLU A 132 3.11 -2.80 -23.72
N THR A 133 4.15 -2.90 -22.88
CA THR A 133 4.15 -3.83 -21.73
C THR A 133 4.51 -3.17 -20.40
N TRP A 134 4.67 -1.86 -20.40
CA TRP A 134 5.00 -1.10 -19.20
C TRP A 134 3.87 -1.11 -18.16
N LEU A 135 4.23 -0.93 -16.89
CA LEU A 135 3.36 -0.90 -15.71
C LEU A 135 2.48 -2.16 -15.57
N ARG A 136 3.02 -3.29 -16.06
CA ARG A 136 2.46 -4.65 -15.91
C ARG A 136 3.56 -5.63 -15.54
N GLY A 137 3.23 -6.62 -14.76
CA GLY A 137 4.14 -7.71 -14.43
C GLY A 137 3.66 -8.55 -13.28
N TYR A 138 4.38 -9.63 -13.01
CA TYR A 138 4.11 -10.48 -11.85
C TYR A 138 5.39 -10.87 -11.14
N GLN A 139 5.25 -11.34 -9.92
CA GLN A 139 6.28 -12.03 -9.17
C GLN A 139 5.66 -13.22 -8.40
N LEU A 140 6.50 -14.18 -8.05
CA LEU A 140 6.14 -15.26 -7.14
C LEU A 140 6.58 -14.90 -5.73
N THR A 141 5.69 -15.05 -4.77
CA THR A 141 6.00 -14.79 -3.35
C THR A 141 7.09 -15.71 -2.82
N ASP A 142 7.94 -15.16 -1.98
CA ASP A 142 8.96 -15.92 -1.24
C ASP A 142 8.35 -16.71 -0.07
N THR A 143 9.21 -17.33 0.75
CA THR A 143 8.81 -18.13 1.92
C THR A 143 8.08 -17.33 3.01
N ALA A 144 8.18 -16.00 2.99
CA ALA A 144 7.47 -15.09 3.88
C ALA A 144 6.19 -14.53 3.24
N GLY A 145 5.83 -14.96 2.03
CA GLY A 145 4.70 -14.44 1.28
C GLY A 145 4.98 -13.08 0.62
N TYR A 146 6.24 -12.70 0.43
CA TYR A 146 6.63 -11.34 0.08
C TYR A 146 7.05 -11.19 -1.38
N VAL A 147 6.62 -10.07 -2.00
CA VAL A 147 7.10 -9.56 -3.29
C VAL A 147 7.28 -8.06 -3.23
N THR A 148 8.11 -7.50 -4.14
CA THR A 148 8.35 -6.06 -4.26
C THR A 148 8.31 -5.62 -5.70
N PHE A 149 7.55 -4.57 -5.99
CA PHE A 149 7.51 -3.92 -7.30
C PHE A 149 8.10 -2.52 -7.24
N THR A 150 8.95 -2.22 -8.22
CA THR A 150 9.40 -0.87 -8.54
C THR A 150 8.54 -0.35 -9.68
N THR A 151 7.81 0.73 -9.42
CA THR A 151 6.86 1.31 -10.36
C THR A 151 6.83 2.84 -10.22
N ILE A 152 5.77 3.47 -10.70
CA ILE A 152 5.44 4.87 -10.45
C ILE A 152 4.11 4.97 -9.70
N PHE A 153 3.86 6.07 -9.01
CA PHE A 153 2.53 6.38 -8.49
C PHE A 153 1.55 6.45 -9.66
N PRO A 154 0.40 5.75 -9.62
CA PRO A 154 -0.53 5.74 -10.74
C PRO A 154 -1.24 7.08 -10.93
N GLY A 155 -1.59 7.41 -12.15
CA GLY A 155 -2.53 8.46 -12.46
C GLY A 155 -3.98 8.02 -12.22
N TRP A 156 -4.90 8.64 -12.95
CA TRP A 156 -6.31 8.30 -12.91
C TRP A 156 -6.92 8.31 -14.32
N TYR A 157 -7.99 7.58 -14.51
CA TYR A 157 -8.81 7.64 -15.72
C TYR A 157 -10.28 7.84 -15.35
N GLN A 158 -11.07 8.27 -16.31
CA GLN A 158 -12.45 8.69 -16.07
C GLN A 158 -13.31 7.57 -15.46
N GLY A 159 -14.03 7.89 -14.39
CA GLY A 159 -14.96 7.00 -13.71
C GLY A 159 -14.34 6.19 -12.56
N ARG A 160 -13.02 6.32 -12.33
CA ARG A 160 -12.34 5.61 -11.25
C ARG A 160 -11.45 6.54 -10.44
N THR A 161 -11.36 6.30 -9.14
CA THR A 161 -10.30 6.89 -8.32
C THR A 161 -8.93 6.27 -8.64
N THR A 162 -7.86 6.91 -8.19
CA THR A 162 -6.47 6.39 -8.37
C THR A 162 -6.29 5.06 -7.66
N HIS A 163 -5.87 4.02 -8.39
CA HIS A 163 -5.74 2.67 -7.87
C HIS A 163 -4.67 1.85 -8.61
N ILE A 164 -4.28 0.73 -8.01
CA ILE A 164 -3.47 -0.32 -8.62
C ILE A 164 -4.25 -1.63 -8.52
N HIS A 165 -4.33 -2.35 -9.62
CA HIS A 165 -4.93 -3.69 -9.66
C HIS A 165 -3.93 -4.73 -9.18
N LEU A 166 -4.43 -5.72 -8.45
CA LEU A 166 -3.71 -6.91 -8.01
C LEU A 166 -4.53 -8.16 -8.35
N ARG A 167 -3.86 -9.18 -8.87
CA ARG A 167 -4.45 -10.50 -9.02
C ARG A 167 -3.52 -11.53 -8.41
N LEU A 168 -4.05 -12.33 -7.50
CA LEU A 168 -3.30 -13.33 -6.76
C LEU A 168 -3.75 -14.72 -7.22
N ARG A 169 -2.80 -15.54 -7.63
CA ARG A 169 -3.04 -16.89 -8.14
C ARG A 169 -2.28 -17.90 -7.30
N SER A 170 -2.99 -18.75 -6.56
CA SER A 170 -2.36 -19.79 -5.73
C SER A 170 -1.80 -20.94 -6.55
N LYS A 171 -2.35 -21.17 -7.75
CA LYS A 171 -1.86 -22.16 -8.72
C LYS A 171 -1.66 -21.47 -10.04
N TYR A 172 -0.43 -21.37 -10.46
CA TYR A 172 -0.08 -20.94 -11.80
C TYR A 172 -0.03 -22.18 -12.71
N SER A 173 -0.98 -22.33 -13.60
CA SER A 173 -1.07 -23.49 -14.50
C SER A 173 -1.04 -23.13 -15.97
N SER A 174 -1.44 -21.94 -16.35
CA SER A 174 -1.36 -21.50 -17.74
C SER A 174 -1.48 -19.98 -17.88
N ALA A 175 -0.79 -19.48 -18.88
CA ALA A 175 -0.77 -18.06 -19.25
C ALA A 175 -2.15 -17.53 -19.68
N SER A 176 -3.05 -18.38 -20.11
CA SER A 176 -4.29 -17.97 -20.78
C SER A 176 -5.55 -18.07 -19.92
N SER A 177 -5.45 -18.54 -18.66
CA SER A 177 -6.63 -18.77 -17.84
C SER A 177 -6.91 -17.62 -16.89
N THR A 178 -7.95 -16.86 -17.17
CA THR A 178 -8.48 -15.86 -16.22
C THR A 178 -9.20 -16.50 -15.03
N SER A 179 -9.45 -17.82 -15.09
CA SER A 179 -10.11 -18.59 -14.00
C SER A 179 -9.13 -19.05 -12.91
N ASP A 180 -7.83 -19.04 -13.17
CA ASP A 180 -6.80 -19.48 -12.22
C ASP A 180 -6.50 -18.45 -11.12
N GLY A 181 -7.12 -17.28 -11.17
CA GLY A 181 -7.00 -16.29 -10.12
C GLY A 181 -7.83 -16.69 -8.91
N THR A 182 -7.19 -16.68 -7.76
CA THR A 182 -7.83 -16.99 -6.47
C THR A 182 -8.44 -15.78 -5.81
N ASN A 183 -7.89 -14.59 -6.11
CA ASN A 183 -8.43 -13.32 -5.64
C ASN A 183 -7.98 -12.21 -6.61
N THR A 184 -8.89 -11.30 -6.88
CA THR A 184 -8.59 -10.06 -7.61
C THR A 184 -9.00 -8.91 -6.72
N THR A 185 -8.12 -7.96 -6.50
CA THR A 185 -8.38 -6.81 -5.63
C THR A 185 -7.71 -5.56 -6.19
N GLN A 186 -7.88 -4.44 -5.51
CA GLN A 186 -7.25 -3.18 -5.87
C GLN A 186 -6.75 -2.50 -4.59
N VAL A 187 -5.63 -1.82 -4.69
CA VAL A 187 -5.16 -0.94 -3.62
C VAL A 187 -5.35 0.51 -4.02
N PHE A 188 -5.63 1.34 -3.03
CA PHE A 188 -6.02 2.74 -3.17
C PHE A 188 -5.12 3.64 -2.34
N PHE A 189 -5.32 4.95 -2.48
CA PHE A 189 -4.51 5.98 -1.86
C PHE A 189 -5.40 7.01 -1.15
N ALA A 190 -4.88 7.66 -0.12
CA ALA A 190 -5.61 8.70 0.59
C ALA A 190 -6.07 9.83 -0.35
N GLN A 191 -7.33 10.23 -0.28
CA GLN A 191 -7.91 11.24 -1.18
C GLN A 191 -7.10 12.54 -1.20
N ALA A 192 -6.69 13.05 -0.04
CA ALA A 192 -5.93 14.30 0.05
C ALA A 192 -4.57 14.23 -0.67
N LEU A 193 -3.95 13.04 -0.69
CA LEU A 193 -2.70 12.81 -1.43
C LEU A 193 -2.96 12.81 -2.94
N ILE A 194 -3.98 12.08 -3.38
CA ILE A 194 -4.41 12.04 -4.79
C ILE A 194 -4.65 13.47 -5.31
N ASP A 195 -5.44 14.26 -4.58
CA ASP A 195 -5.79 15.64 -4.96
C ASP A 195 -4.55 16.52 -5.06
N THR A 196 -3.63 16.38 -4.10
CA THR A 196 -2.38 17.13 -4.11
C THR A 196 -1.51 16.76 -5.32
N ILE A 197 -1.29 15.48 -5.58
CA ILE A 197 -0.48 15.01 -6.70
C ILE A 197 -1.09 15.47 -8.03
N ASN A 198 -2.38 15.23 -8.24
CA ASN A 198 -3.07 15.55 -9.48
C ASN A 198 -3.17 17.04 -9.80
N THR A 199 -2.96 17.90 -8.80
CA THR A 199 -3.02 19.35 -9.01
C THR A 199 -1.68 20.05 -8.98
N THR A 200 -0.65 19.45 -8.37
CA THR A 200 0.62 20.15 -8.13
C THR A 200 1.86 19.47 -8.69
N VAL A 201 1.80 18.18 -9.02
CA VAL A 201 2.99 17.41 -9.42
C VAL A 201 2.93 17.01 -10.89
N ALA A 202 3.90 17.46 -11.70
CA ALA A 202 4.02 16.98 -13.09
C ALA A 202 4.54 15.52 -13.11
N PRO A 203 4.09 14.68 -14.06
CA PRO A 203 3.15 15.00 -15.16
C PRO A 203 1.66 14.92 -14.76
N TYR A 204 1.30 14.41 -13.59
CA TYR A 204 -0.09 14.22 -13.12
C TYR A 204 -0.95 15.49 -13.23
N SER A 205 -0.35 16.64 -12.89
CA SER A 205 -1.05 17.93 -12.93
C SER A 205 -1.43 18.39 -14.33
N SER A 206 -0.83 17.83 -15.38
CA SER A 206 -1.25 18.10 -16.76
C SER A 206 -2.56 17.39 -17.11
N HIS A 207 -2.82 16.25 -16.47
CA HIS A 207 -4.11 15.54 -16.58
C HIS A 207 -5.19 16.20 -15.71
N GLY A 208 -4.78 16.86 -14.62
CA GLY A 208 -5.64 17.66 -13.75
C GLY A 208 -6.38 16.84 -12.68
N SER A 209 -7.33 17.50 -12.04
CA SER A 209 -8.10 16.91 -10.94
C SER A 209 -8.96 15.74 -11.40
N ASN A 210 -8.93 14.66 -10.64
CA ASN A 210 -9.83 13.53 -10.87
C ASN A 210 -11.27 13.90 -10.45
N PRO A 211 -12.26 13.80 -11.32
CA PRO A 211 -13.67 14.05 -10.95
C PRO A 211 -14.26 12.92 -10.09
N THR A 212 -13.62 11.75 -10.03
CA THR A 212 -14.07 10.61 -9.23
C THR A 212 -13.25 10.54 -7.94
N SER A 213 -13.87 10.84 -6.82
CA SER A 213 -13.27 10.69 -5.50
C SER A 213 -13.32 9.25 -5.01
N ASN A 214 -12.52 8.92 -3.98
CA ASN A 214 -12.62 7.62 -3.29
C ASN A 214 -14.07 7.33 -2.87
N GLU A 215 -14.74 8.29 -2.27
CA GLU A 215 -16.12 8.14 -1.79
C GLU A 215 -17.13 7.86 -2.92
N SER A 216 -16.90 8.41 -4.12
CA SER A 216 -17.77 8.23 -5.28
C SER A 216 -17.41 7.03 -6.15
N ASP A 217 -16.25 6.42 -5.94
CA ASP A 217 -15.83 5.21 -6.66
C ASP A 217 -16.53 3.98 -6.08
N ARG A 218 -17.29 3.27 -6.93
CA ARG A 218 -18.03 2.08 -6.52
C ARG A 218 -17.10 0.97 -6.01
N VAL A 219 -15.99 0.72 -6.71
CA VAL A 219 -15.06 -0.37 -6.35
C VAL A 219 -14.33 -0.05 -5.04
N TYR A 220 -13.91 1.21 -4.85
CA TYR A 220 -13.38 1.66 -3.57
C TYR A 220 -14.39 1.43 -2.46
N SER A 221 -15.65 1.84 -2.64
CA SER A 221 -16.68 1.69 -1.62
C SER A 221 -17.07 0.22 -1.35
N GLU A 222 -17.04 -0.66 -2.33
CA GLU A 222 -17.31 -2.10 -2.18
C GLU A 222 -16.17 -2.87 -1.48
N GLN A 223 -14.92 -2.46 -1.68
CA GLN A 223 -13.74 -3.06 -1.03
C GLN A 223 -13.45 -2.49 0.36
N THR A 224 -14.32 -1.70 0.86
CA THR A 224 -14.09 -0.70 1.85
C THR A 224 -13.87 -1.08 3.25
N GLU A 225 -14.07 -0.14 3.98
CA GLU A 225 -13.71 0.14 5.35
C GLU A 225 -12.22 0.50 5.50
N GLY A 226 -11.61 1.08 4.43
CA GLY A 226 -10.23 1.58 4.44
C GLY A 226 -9.13 0.51 4.44
N LYS A 227 -9.50 -0.77 4.33
CA LYS A 227 -8.53 -1.88 4.41
C LYS A 227 -7.56 -1.93 3.23
N MET A 228 -7.99 -1.47 2.06
CA MET A 228 -7.18 -1.49 0.84
C MET A 228 -6.56 -0.13 0.52
N GLU A 229 -6.72 0.87 1.38
CA GLU A 229 -6.04 2.14 1.27
C GLU A 229 -4.63 2.03 1.86
N LEU A 230 -3.63 2.35 1.04
CA LEU A 230 -2.22 2.23 1.41
C LEU A 230 -1.77 3.39 2.31
N VAL A 231 -1.03 3.07 3.36
CA VAL A 231 -0.28 4.06 4.13
C VAL A 231 1.10 4.24 3.49
N LEU A 232 1.35 5.42 2.94
CA LEU A 232 2.58 5.72 2.24
C LEU A 232 3.62 6.35 3.16
N THR A 233 4.89 6.04 2.89
CA THR A 233 6.06 6.74 3.42
C THR A 233 6.83 7.39 2.28
N GLY A 234 7.54 8.49 2.54
CA GLY A 234 8.27 9.24 1.51
C GLY A 234 7.54 10.51 1.08
N ASP A 235 7.91 11.04 -0.07
CA ASP A 235 7.35 12.25 -0.65
C ASP A 235 7.37 12.21 -2.20
N SER A 236 6.76 13.21 -2.83
CA SER A 236 6.66 13.28 -4.29
C SER A 236 8.00 13.54 -5.00
N THR A 237 9.05 13.91 -4.30
CA THR A 237 10.38 14.18 -4.87
C THR A 237 11.29 12.96 -4.74
N ALA A 238 11.35 12.36 -3.55
CA ALA A 238 12.19 11.20 -3.26
C ALA A 238 11.52 9.87 -3.71
N GLY A 239 10.21 9.90 -3.90
CA GLY A 239 9.37 8.74 -4.16
C GLY A 239 8.64 8.25 -2.92
N TYR A 240 7.62 7.43 -3.14
CA TYR A 240 6.83 6.80 -2.09
C TYR A 240 7.14 5.31 -1.96
N SER A 241 6.86 4.78 -0.79
CA SER A 241 6.85 3.34 -0.52
C SER A 241 5.65 2.98 0.34
N ALA A 242 5.06 1.81 0.06
CA ALA A 242 3.98 1.26 0.86
C ALA A 242 4.07 -0.27 0.94
N THR A 243 3.36 -0.85 1.90
CA THR A 243 3.16 -2.29 2.00
C THR A 243 1.67 -2.60 2.01
N ALA A 244 1.22 -3.39 1.04
CA ALA A 244 -0.10 -4.00 1.03
C ALA A 244 -0.05 -5.37 1.73
N ILE A 245 -0.99 -5.64 2.61
CA ILE A 245 -1.17 -6.96 3.24
C ILE A 245 -2.43 -7.55 2.66
N ILE A 246 -2.31 -8.69 1.98
CA ILE A 246 -3.41 -9.38 1.31
C ILE A 246 -3.55 -10.77 1.92
N ASP A 247 -4.59 -10.95 2.71
CA ASP A 247 -4.87 -12.23 3.35
C ASP A 247 -5.98 -12.97 2.60
N LEU A 248 -5.68 -14.20 2.19
CA LEU A 248 -6.54 -15.00 1.32
C LEU A 248 -7.02 -16.26 2.06
N PRO A 249 -8.27 -16.71 1.84
CA PRO A 249 -8.78 -17.98 2.36
C PRO A 249 -8.36 -19.13 1.44
N ILE A 250 -7.06 -19.25 1.17
CA ILE A 250 -6.52 -20.25 0.24
C ILE A 250 -5.23 -20.85 0.79
N THR A 251 -5.06 -22.11 0.55
CA THR A 251 -3.80 -22.81 0.84
C THR A 251 -2.90 -22.75 -0.38
N ALA A 252 -1.65 -22.30 -0.21
CA ALA A 252 -0.65 -22.37 -1.26
C ALA A 252 -0.52 -23.80 -1.78
N ALA A 253 -0.42 -23.94 -3.10
CA ALA A 253 -0.15 -25.26 -3.68
C ALA A 253 1.22 -25.73 -3.20
N GLY A 254 1.27 -26.83 -2.44
CA GLY A 254 2.50 -27.47 -1.99
C GLY A 254 3.29 -28.09 -3.14
#